data_9dcf1b9aecbead6bb23a5a7d0ce62671
#
_entry.id   9dcf1b9aecbead6bb23a5a7d0ce62671
#
_cell.length_a   1.000
_cell.length_b   1.000
_cell.length_c   1.000
_cell.angle_alpha   90.00
_cell.angle_beta   90.00
_cell.angle_gamma   90.00
#
_symmetry.space_group_name_H-M   'P 1'
#
loop_
_entity.id
_entity.type
_entity.pdbx_description
1 polymer ?
#
loop_
_entity_poly.entity_id
_entity_poly.type
_entity_poly.pdbx_seq_one_letter_code
_entity_poly.pdbx_strand_id
1 'polypeptide(L)'
;MMLPRVALRDPGVGFLFQKETRQGGYEYPTRRFFDVHLQPGDLFIDVGAHWGIFTLQAATRHRHAIKVLAIEPHPQNIEQLKGAVRLNDVQDDVEIVATAAGAKAGAAPLLINSTMGHSLYGHGLPPAARDTTQITVPVVALDRLLAERPDLGERRTFLKVDVEGFEPEVLAGARDLLESGRVAAVVWEYGRAMLGGKRREKMLAMVEQFHSRGFTLFRFPHPGMGGPLVPFAPTPGCCNVFALAPGFDRLPYYDKPNRGPEPLPIPNKAPADPETRAATTELLLARKLTDAARWADFEALHKGADERAGLAAPLVAPGSSLLDLGAGTMALGEVIGTDCRYQPADLLPYADNTIVVDLNQGQFPEGAWDAVAALELFEYIHDVPALLRRCRASARRLVFTYRLRDRQDITARREKGWFNDFSHDDMRAMLQRTGWTAIIAEKVPGSGLPYLCAAE
;
A
#
# COMPACT_ATOMS: atom_id res chain seq x y z
N MET A 1 8.71 -14.11 6.32
CA MET A 1 7.66 -13.98 7.35
C MET A 1 6.46 -14.81 6.94
N MET A 2 5.95 -15.67 7.81
CA MET A 2 4.79 -16.54 7.58
C MET A 2 3.68 -16.20 8.58
N LEU A 3 2.43 -16.19 8.12
CA LEU A 3 1.26 -15.99 8.97
C LEU A 3 0.41 -17.26 9.03
N PRO A 4 -0.30 -17.55 10.15
CA PRO A 4 -1.15 -18.71 10.27
C PRO A 4 -2.28 -18.74 9.23
N ARG A 5 -2.63 -19.91 8.70
CA ARG A 5 -3.72 -20.07 7.70
C ARG A 5 -5.09 -19.60 8.20
N VAL A 6 -5.34 -19.66 9.50
CA VAL A 6 -6.61 -19.19 10.10
C VAL A 6 -6.77 -17.68 9.93
N ALA A 7 -5.67 -16.94 9.94
CA ALA A 7 -5.68 -15.51 9.72
C ALA A 7 -6.18 -15.12 8.31
N LEU A 8 -6.00 -15.98 7.30
CA LEU A 8 -6.42 -15.69 5.91
C LEU A 8 -7.94 -15.57 5.69
N ARG A 9 -8.75 -15.99 6.67
CA ARG A 9 -10.22 -15.83 6.62
C ARG A 9 -10.70 -14.49 7.18
N ASP A 10 -9.83 -13.74 7.83
CA ASP A 10 -10.13 -12.41 8.35
C ASP A 10 -9.99 -11.37 7.24
N PRO A 11 -10.99 -10.51 6.99
CA PRO A 11 -10.93 -9.45 5.96
C PRO A 11 -9.73 -8.51 6.14
N GLY A 12 -9.33 -8.23 7.37
CA GLY A 12 -8.16 -7.42 7.69
C GLY A 12 -6.85 -8.10 7.27
N VAL A 13 -6.73 -9.43 7.41
CA VAL A 13 -5.57 -10.18 6.89
C VAL A 13 -5.54 -10.15 5.37
N GLY A 14 -6.69 -10.26 4.72
CA GLY A 14 -6.79 -10.10 3.27
C GLY A 14 -6.25 -8.74 2.81
N PHE A 15 -6.61 -7.67 3.52
CA PHE A 15 -6.11 -6.32 3.28
C PHE A 15 -4.59 -6.20 3.49
N LEU A 16 -4.06 -6.75 4.59
CA LEU A 16 -2.61 -6.77 4.86
C LEU A 16 -1.85 -7.58 3.81
N PHE A 17 -2.35 -8.76 3.46
CA PHE A 17 -1.75 -9.60 2.43
C PHE A 17 -1.74 -8.89 1.07
N GLN A 18 -2.83 -8.20 0.75
CA GLN A 18 -2.93 -7.36 -0.44
C GLN A 18 -1.88 -6.23 -0.43
N LYS A 19 -1.69 -5.55 0.69
CA LYS A 19 -0.65 -4.51 0.82
C LYS A 19 0.76 -5.10 0.76
N GLU A 20 1.01 -6.27 1.37
CA GLU A 20 2.30 -6.95 1.29
C GLU A 20 2.68 -7.33 -0.14
N THR A 21 1.72 -7.85 -0.90
CA THR A 21 1.97 -8.32 -2.27
C THR A 21 1.99 -7.20 -3.31
N ARG A 22 1.15 -6.15 -3.15
CA ARG A 22 0.92 -5.15 -4.19
C ARG A 22 1.65 -3.82 -3.97
N GLN A 23 1.77 -3.35 -2.73
CA GLN A 23 2.35 -2.03 -2.42
C GLN A 23 3.76 -2.12 -1.85
N GLY A 24 4.34 -3.31 -1.85
CA GLY A 24 5.68 -3.54 -1.32
C GLY A 24 5.74 -3.67 0.20
N GLY A 25 4.57 -3.83 0.83
CA GLY A 25 4.44 -4.12 2.24
C GLY A 25 3.56 -3.12 2.99
N TYR A 26 2.80 -3.66 3.94
CA TYR A 26 2.06 -2.84 4.90
C TYR A 26 3.06 -1.95 5.67
N GLU A 27 2.84 -0.64 5.65
CA GLU A 27 3.73 0.34 6.29
C GLU A 27 5.23 0.13 6.00
N TYR A 28 5.56 -0.25 4.77
CA TYR A 28 6.92 -0.59 4.38
C TYR A 28 7.97 0.43 4.81
N PRO A 29 7.78 1.76 4.67
CA PRO A 29 8.79 2.74 5.08
C PRO A 29 9.08 2.70 6.58
N THR A 30 8.04 2.56 7.42
CA THR A 30 8.17 2.42 8.88
C THR A 30 8.90 1.12 9.25
N ARG A 31 8.55 0.02 8.60
CA ARG A 31 9.24 -1.26 8.79
C ARG A 31 10.69 -1.19 8.33
N ARG A 32 10.96 -0.52 7.20
CA ARG A 32 12.32 -0.32 6.69
C ARG A 32 13.16 0.50 7.66
N PHE A 33 12.57 1.51 8.32
CA PHE A 33 13.25 2.26 9.35
C PHE A 33 13.78 1.34 10.45
N PHE A 34 12.96 0.45 11.00
CA PHE A 34 13.41 -0.50 12.02
C PHE A 34 14.42 -1.50 11.49
N ASP A 35 14.21 -2.06 10.29
CA ASP A 35 15.13 -3.02 9.67
C ASP A 35 16.57 -2.52 9.54
N VAL A 36 16.75 -1.23 9.26
CA VAL A 36 18.09 -0.69 9.00
C VAL A 36 18.77 -0.12 10.25
N HIS A 37 17.99 0.19 11.29
CA HIS A 37 18.54 0.82 12.49
C HIS A 37 18.64 -0.12 13.70
N LEU A 38 17.90 -1.22 13.72
CA LEU A 38 18.08 -2.26 14.73
C LEU A 38 19.46 -2.91 14.57
N GLN A 39 20.13 -3.11 15.69
CA GLN A 39 21.46 -3.69 15.76
C GLN A 39 21.50 -4.87 16.76
N PRO A 40 22.48 -5.76 16.66
CA PRO A 40 22.68 -6.81 17.65
C PRO A 40 22.76 -6.24 19.07
N GLY A 41 22.01 -6.85 19.99
CA GLY A 41 21.89 -6.39 21.37
C GLY A 41 20.70 -5.49 21.65
N ASP A 42 20.02 -4.93 20.66
CA ASP A 42 18.87 -4.04 20.85
C ASP A 42 17.64 -4.74 21.41
N LEU A 43 16.76 -3.94 21.98
CA LEU A 43 15.38 -4.29 22.33
C LEU A 43 14.43 -3.56 21.39
N PHE A 44 13.56 -4.31 20.74
CA PHE A 44 12.41 -3.76 20.03
C PHE A 44 11.14 -3.99 20.82
N ILE A 45 10.43 -2.92 21.19
CA ILE A 45 9.14 -2.97 21.89
C ILE A 45 8.04 -2.61 20.88
N ASP A 46 7.12 -3.54 20.66
CA ASP A 46 5.97 -3.39 19.73
C ASP A 46 4.68 -3.33 20.55
N VAL A 47 4.17 -2.11 20.79
CA VAL A 47 2.94 -1.89 21.55
C VAL A 47 1.75 -1.76 20.60
N GLY A 48 0.77 -2.64 20.76
CA GLY A 48 -0.28 -2.87 19.80
C GLY A 48 0.21 -3.79 18.68
N ALA A 49 0.89 -4.88 19.06
CA ALA A 49 1.55 -5.78 18.12
C ALA A 49 0.58 -6.45 17.14
N HIS A 50 -0.70 -6.55 17.49
CA HIS A 50 -1.77 -7.13 16.66
C HIS A 50 -1.39 -8.56 16.21
N TRP A 51 -1.33 -8.83 14.92
CA TRP A 51 -0.88 -10.12 14.36
C TRP A 51 0.65 -10.23 14.21
N GLY A 52 1.40 -9.21 14.63
CA GLY A 52 2.85 -9.26 14.74
C GLY A 52 3.61 -8.89 13.49
N ILE A 53 3.09 -8.07 12.59
CA ILE A 53 3.81 -7.71 11.36
C ILE A 53 5.16 -7.07 11.67
N PHE A 54 5.22 -6.09 12.57
CA PHE A 54 6.46 -5.45 12.98
C PHE A 54 7.30 -6.38 13.87
N THR A 55 6.68 -7.02 14.84
CA THR A 55 7.31 -8.04 15.70
C THR A 55 8.04 -9.11 14.90
N LEU A 56 7.32 -9.76 13.95
CA LEU A 56 7.87 -10.85 13.14
C LEU A 56 8.95 -10.37 12.18
N GLN A 57 8.77 -9.18 11.59
CA GLN A 57 9.79 -8.66 10.72
C GLN A 57 11.07 -8.36 11.47
N ALA A 58 11.00 -7.67 12.60
CA ALA A 58 12.17 -7.39 13.43
C ALA A 58 12.87 -8.69 13.86
N ALA A 59 12.11 -9.65 14.41
CA ALA A 59 12.66 -10.92 14.89
C ALA A 59 13.26 -11.77 13.75
N THR A 60 12.59 -11.87 12.58
CA THR A 60 13.10 -12.69 11.47
C THR A 60 14.29 -12.06 10.75
N ARG A 61 14.38 -10.73 10.69
CA ARG A 61 15.51 -10.01 10.07
C ARG A 61 16.76 -10.04 10.94
N HIS A 62 16.59 -9.98 12.26
CA HIS A 62 17.66 -9.89 13.23
C HIS A 62 17.70 -11.12 14.15
N ARG A 63 17.43 -12.29 13.59
CA ARG A 63 17.30 -13.57 14.30
C ARG A 63 18.46 -13.80 15.26
N HIS A 64 18.14 -14.10 16.52
CA HIS A 64 19.07 -14.30 17.64
C HIS A 64 19.98 -13.11 17.97
N ALA A 65 19.77 -11.95 17.32
CA ALA A 65 20.62 -10.77 17.56
C ALA A 65 19.93 -9.70 18.41
N ILE A 66 18.60 -9.63 18.41
CA ILE A 66 17.81 -8.68 19.21
C ILE A 66 16.82 -9.41 20.10
N LYS A 67 16.22 -8.68 21.03
CA LYS A 67 15.00 -9.13 21.74
C LYS A 67 13.81 -8.29 21.33
N VAL A 68 12.64 -8.92 21.27
CA VAL A 68 11.38 -8.28 20.92
C VAL A 68 10.37 -8.48 22.04
N LEU A 69 9.82 -7.39 22.56
CA LEU A 69 8.73 -7.40 23.53
C LEU A 69 7.45 -6.96 22.82
N ALA A 70 6.58 -7.91 22.50
CA ALA A 70 5.32 -7.66 21.81
C ALA A 70 4.17 -7.57 22.81
N ILE A 71 3.47 -6.44 22.83
CA ILE A 71 2.38 -6.16 23.78
C ILE A 71 1.08 -6.08 23.00
N GLU A 72 0.14 -6.98 23.31
CA GLU A 72 -1.14 -7.07 22.63
C GLU A 72 -2.24 -7.49 23.63
N PRO A 73 -3.34 -6.73 23.75
CA PRO A 73 -4.39 -7.05 24.72
C PRO A 73 -5.47 -8.02 24.19
N HIS A 74 -5.67 -8.12 22.87
CA HIS A 74 -6.79 -8.86 22.31
C HIS A 74 -6.50 -10.38 22.25
N PRO A 75 -7.31 -11.25 22.88
CA PRO A 75 -7.00 -12.68 23.01
C PRO A 75 -6.82 -13.40 21.66
N GLN A 76 -7.63 -13.08 20.65
CA GLN A 76 -7.51 -13.71 19.33
C GLN A 76 -6.23 -13.28 18.62
N ASN A 77 -5.85 -11.99 18.71
CA ASN A 77 -4.60 -11.50 18.14
C ASN A 77 -3.39 -12.17 18.79
N ILE A 78 -3.42 -12.33 20.13
CA ILE A 78 -2.37 -13.02 20.88
C ILE A 78 -2.18 -14.46 20.36
N GLU A 79 -3.26 -15.20 20.16
CA GLU A 79 -3.17 -16.57 19.65
C GLU A 79 -2.63 -16.62 18.22
N GLN A 80 -3.02 -15.67 17.36
CA GLN A 80 -2.47 -15.53 16.00
C GLN A 80 -0.97 -15.19 16.06
N LEU A 81 -0.59 -14.22 16.90
CA LEU A 81 0.80 -13.81 17.10
C LEU A 81 1.66 -14.96 17.62
N LYS A 82 1.21 -15.70 18.62
CA LYS A 82 1.90 -16.90 19.13
C LYS A 82 2.09 -17.95 18.02
N GLY A 83 1.04 -18.18 17.23
CA GLY A 83 1.10 -19.08 16.07
C GLY A 83 2.12 -18.62 15.04
N ALA A 84 2.15 -17.32 14.74
CA ALA A 84 3.07 -16.73 13.78
C ALA A 84 4.53 -16.76 14.28
N VAL A 85 4.77 -16.50 15.56
CA VAL A 85 6.10 -16.59 16.20
C VAL A 85 6.65 -18.02 16.06
N ARG A 86 5.84 -19.05 16.37
CA ARG A 86 6.23 -20.46 16.19
C ARG A 86 6.50 -20.82 14.73
N LEU A 87 5.64 -20.38 13.80
CA LEU A 87 5.81 -20.66 12.37
C LEU A 87 7.09 -20.06 11.77
N ASN A 88 7.56 -18.97 12.36
CA ASN A 88 8.78 -18.30 11.89
C ASN A 88 10.02 -18.72 12.69
N ASP A 89 9.88 -19.61 13.68
CA ASP A 89 10.97 -20.10 14.53
C ASP A 89 11.76 -18.97 15.19
N VAL A 90 11.04 -18.05 15.87
CA VAL A 90 11.60 -16.87 16.57
C VAL A 90 11.11 -16.76 18.02
N GLN A 91 10.63 -17.87 18.63
CA GLN A 91 10.11 -17.90 19.99
C GLN A 91 11.17 -17.56 21.06
N ASP A 92 12.44 -17.79 20.78
CA ASP A 92 13.53 -17.44 21.68
C ASP A 92 13.87 -15.95 21.67
N ASP A 93 13.43 -15.22 20.64
CA ASP A 93 13.71 -13.81 20.45
C ASP A 93 12.50 -12.92 20.81
N VAL A 94 11.28 -13.49 20.85
CA VAL A 94 10.02 -12.77 21.02
C VAL A 94 9.32 -13.16 22.30
N GLU A 95 9.15 -12.20 23.22
CA GLU A 95 8.25 -12.33 24.35
C GLU A 95 6.91 -11.64 24.05
N ILE A 96 5.80 -12.36 24.24
CA ILE A 96 4.45 -11.83 24.05
C ILE A 96 3.81 -11.57 25.40
N VAL A 97 3.42 -10.32 25.67
CA VAL A 97 2.75 -9.91 26.90
C VAL A 97 1.28 -9.63 26.57
N ALA A 98 0.41 -10.46 27.18
CA ALA A 98 -1.04 -10.41 26.98
C ALA A 98 -1.70 -9.30 27.83
N THR A 99 -1.45 -8.05 27.50
CA THR A 99 -1.93 -6.87 28.22
C THR A 99 -2.02 -5.66 27.30
N ALA A 100 -2.76 -4.64 27.70
CA ALA A 100 -2.63 -3.30 27.13
C ALA A 100 -1.54 -2.53 27.86
N ALA A 101 -0.86 -1.61 27.18
CA ALA A 101 0.02 -0.65 27.80
C ALA A 101 -0.73 0.65 28.13
N GLY A 102 -0.38 1.30 29.25
CA GLY A 102 -0.98 2.56 29.65
C GLY A 102 -0.20 3.24 30.79
N ALA A 103 -0.71 4.36 31.29
CA ALA A 103 -0.02 5.17 32.30
C ALA A 103 0.12 4.48 33.66
N LYS A 104 -0.78 3.55 34.02
CA LYS A 104 -0.86 2.87 35.33
C LYS A 104 -1.36 1.45 35.15
N ALA A 105 -0.97 0.58 36.07
CA ALA A 105 -1.54 -0.75 36.18
C ALA A 105 -3.04 -0.68 36.52
N GLY A 106 -3.83 -1.59 35.94
CA GLY A 106 -5.26 -1.65 36.16
C GLY A 106 -5.96 -2.57 35.16
N ALA A 107 -7.20 -2.25 34.85
CA ALA A 107 -7.99 -2.89 33.82
C ALA A 107 -8.75 -1.81 33.04
N ALA A 108 -8.95 -2.04 31.72
CA ALA A 108 -9.67 -1.13 30.87
C ALA A 108 -10.56 -1.90 29.89
N PRO A 109 -11.66 -1.27 29.44
CA PRO A 109 -12.48 -1.82 28.35
C PRO A 109 -11.76 -1.68 27.02
N LEU A 110 -11.59 -2.79 26.31
CA LEU A 110 -11.14 -2.82 24.92
C LEU A 110 -12.34 -2.99 24.02
N LEU A 111 -12.56 -2.04 23.11
CA LEU A 111 -13.59 -2.13 22.08
C LEU A 111 -13.07 -2.95 20.90
N ILE A 112 -13.79 -4.02 20.58
CA ILE A 112 -13.47 -4.89 19.47
C ILE A 112 -14.24 -4.40 18.25
N ASN A 113 -13.51 -3.94 17.24
CA ASN A 113 -14.05 -3.65 15.93
C ASN A 113 -13.88 -4.85 15.01
N SER A 114 -14.80 -5.02 14.07
CA SER A 114 -14.69 -6.01 12.98
C SER A 114 -13.59 -5.65 11.96
N THR A 115 -13.02 -4.47 12.05
CA THR A 115 -11.89 -3.99 11.26
C THR A 115 -10.63 -3.88 12.11
N MET A 116 -9.48 -3.77 11.51
CA MET A 116 -8.13 -3.81 12.13
C MET A 116 -7.82 -2.81 13.26
N GLY A 117 -8.78 -2.05 13.74
CA GLY A 117 -8.60 -1.05 14.79
C GLY A 117 -9.32 -1.42 16.10
N HIS A 118 -8.66 -2.13 17.02
CA HIS A 118 -9.15 -2.29 18.39
C HIS A 118 -8.66 -1.13 19.25
N SER A 119 -9.53 -0.48 20.00
CA SER A 119 -9.16 0.72 20.78
C SER A 119 -9.67 0.66 22.21
N LEU A 120 -8.87 1.14 23.15
CA LEU A 120 -9.30 1.40 24.52
C LEU A 120 -10.17 2.66 24.65
N TYR A 121 -10.33 3.43 23.58
CA TYR A 121 -11.18 4.60 23.54
C TYR A 121 -12.52 4.35 22.82
N GLY A 122 -13.62 4.47 23.58
CA GLY A 122 -14.98 4.32 23.04
C GLY A 122 -15.52 5.51 22.23
N HIS A 123 -14.72 6.52 21.92
CA HIS A 123 -15.20 7.75 21.28
C HIS A 123 -14.46 8.04 20.00
N GLY A 124 -15.20 8.11 18.91
CA GLY A 124 -14.70 8.47 17.57
C GLY A 124 -15.06 7.48 16.46
N LEU A 125 -15.75 6.40 16.79
CA LEU A 125 -16.34 5.51 15.81
C LEU A 125 -17.59 6.12 15.22
N PRO A 126 -17.82 6.01 13.88
CA PRO A 126 -19.07 6.45 13.28
C PRO A 126 -20.26 5.71 13.89
N PRO A 127 -21.47 6.33 13.92
CA PRO A 127 -22.68 5.75 14.54
C PRO A 127 -23.06 4.34 14.05
N ALA A 128 -22.61 3.94 12.86
CA ALA A 128 -22.83 2.62 12.29
C ALA A 128 -21.98 1.50 12.96
N ALA A 129 -20.97 1.83 13.76
CA ALA A 129 -20.13 0.86 14.48
C ALA A 129 -20.62 0.58 15.91
N ARG A 130 -21.89 0.74 16.22
CA ARG A 130 -22.47 0.58 17.57
C ARG A 130 -22.64 -0.86 18.03
N ASP A 131 -22.41 -1.84 17.16
CA ASP A 131 -22.34 -3.27 17.54
C ASP A 131 -20.94 -3.70 17.94
N THR A 132 -20.22 -2.87 18.72
CA THR A 132 -18.89 -3.21 19.20
C THR A 132 -18.99 -4.12 20.42
N THR A 133 -18.44 -5.33 20.31
CA THR A 133 -18.19 -6.18 21.45
C THR A 133 -17.10 -5.53 22.31
N GLN A 134 -17.31 -5.51 23.63
CA GLN A 134 -16.36 -4.96 24.57
C GLN A 134 -15.84 -6.08 25.48
N ILE A 135 -14.53 -6.14 25.68
CA ILE A 135 -13.91 -7.02 26.69
C ILE A 135 -13.10 -6.19 27.67
N THR A 136 -12.94 -6.69 28.88
CA THR A 136 -12.04 -6.08 29.86
C THR A 136 -10.66 -6.72 29.74
N VAL A 137 -9.63 -5.89 29.58
CA VAL A 137 -8.23 -6.33 29.47
C VAL A 137 -7.37 -5.72 30.56
N PRO A 138 -6.33 -6.43 31.03
CA PRO A 138 -5.35 -5.85 31.96
C PRO A 138 -4.58 -4.71 31.28
N VAL A 139 -4.17 -3.73 32.05
CA VAL A 139 -3.33 -2.61 31.65
C VAL A 139 -2.11 -2.55 32.54
N VAL A 140 -0.93 -2.28 31.96
CA VAL A 140 0.32 -2.14 32.69
C VAL A 140 1.14 -0.97 32.14
N ALA A 141 1.95 -0.35 32.98
CA ALA A 141 2.92 0.66 32.50
C ALA A 141 4.17 -0.03 31.94
N LEU A 142 4.75 0.51 30.86
CA LEU A 142 5.96 -0.03 30.25
C LEU A 142 7.14 -0.06 31.23
N ASP A 143 7.29 0.99 32.03
CA ASP A 143 8.35 1.07 33.04
C ASP A 143 8.26 -0.11 34.04
N ARG A 144 7.04 -0.49 34.45
CA ARG A 144 6.84 -1.66 35.31
C ARG A 144 7.19 -2.97 34.60
N LEU A 145 6.76 -3.14 33.36
CA LEU A 145 7.10 -4.33 32.57
C LEU A 145 8.61 -4.53 32.46
N LEU A 146 9.35 -3.43 32.25
CA LEU A 146 10.80 -3.47 32.08
C LEU A 146 11.50 -3.68 33.45
N ALA A 147 10.97 -3.12 34.53
CA ALA A 147 11.50 -3.37 35.89
C ALA A 147 11.43 -4.85 36.30
N GLU A 148 10.43 -5.58 35.79
CA GLU A 148 10.28 -7.03 35.98
C GLU A 148 11.18 -7.87 35.03
N ARG A 149 11.94 -7.22 34.11
CA ARG A 149 12.78 -7.83 33.06
C ARG A 149 14.17 -7.17 33.01
N PRO A 150 15.00 -7.37 34.03
CA PRO A 150 16.29 -6.65 34.10
C PRO A 150 17.22 -6.96 32.95
N ASP A 151 17.12 -8.14 32.31
CA ASP A 151 17.89 -8.53 31.14
C ASP A 151 17.55 -7.72 29.87
N LEU A 152 16.32 -7.16 29.79
CA LEU A 152 15.88 -6.25 28.74
C LEU A 152 16.18 -4.79 29.09
N GLY A 153 16.23 -4.47 30.40
CA GLY A 153 16.28 -3.12 30.93
C GLY A 153 17.54 -2.32 30.56
N GLU A 154 18.64 -2.96 30.23
CA GLU A 154 19.93 -2.29 29.87
C GLU A 154 20.13 -2.10 28.36
N ARG A 155 19.23 -2.60 27.53
CA ARG A 155 19.41 -2.60 26.06
C ARG A 155 19.07 -1.25 25.45
N ARG A 156 19.77 -0.89 24.37
CA ARG A 156 19.33 0.19 23.48
C ARG A 156 17.96 -0.19 22.92
N THR A 157 17.00 0.72 23.00
CA THR A 157 15.58 0.41 22.78
C THR A 157 15.01 1.19 21.59
N PHE A 158 14.27 0.48 20.75
CA PHE A 158 13.35 1.03 19.78
C PHE A 158 11.92 0.73 20.21
N LEU A 159 11.05 1.72 20.18
CA LEU A 159 9.66 1.61 20.62
C LEU A 159 8.71 1.96 19.48
N LYS A 160 7.82 1.05 19.10
CA LYS A 160 6.65 1.32 18.28
C LYS A 160 5.40 1.35 19.16
N VAL A 161 4.57 2.36 18.96
CA VAL A 161 3.29 2.50 19.68
C VAL A 161 2.19 2.76 18.65
N ASP A 162 1.28 1.80 18.54
CA ASP A 162 0.16 1.85 17.59
C ASP A 162 -1.07 1.26 18.29
N VAL A 163 -1.78 2.11 19.00
CA VAL A 163 -2.85 1.73 19.94
C VAL A 163 -4.13 2.53 19.72
N GLU A 164 -4.28 3.05 18.48
CA GLU A 164 -5.52 3.64 18.00
C GLU A 164 -6.02 4.80 18.87
N GLY A 165 -5.08 5.69 19.24
CA GLY A 165 -5.35 6.93 19.99
C GLY A 165 -5.07 6.88 21.49
N PHE A 166 -4.47 5.79 22.00
CA PHE A 166 -4.05 5.66 23.40
C PHE A 166 -2.54 5.92 23.60
N GLU A 167 -1.85 6.40 22.59
CA GLU A 167 -0.41 6.67 22.57
C GLU A 167 0.04 7.56 23.75
N PRO A 168 -0.65 8.68 24.10
CA PRO A 168 -0.25 9.50 25.21
C PRO A 168 -0.24 8.77 26.57
N GLU A 169 -1.18 7.88 26.80
CA GLU A 169 -1.27 7.08 28.01
C GLU A 169 -0.18 6.00 28.06
N VAL A 170 0.14 5.38 26.93
CA VAL A 170 1.25 4.42 26.83
C VAL A 170 2.56 5.12 27.17
N LEU A 171 2.83 6.26 26.55
CA LEU A 171 4.08 7.00 26.74
C LEU A 171 4.18 7.67 28.12
N ALA A 172 3.06 7.99 28.76
CA ALA A 172 3.04 8.39 30.16
C ALA A 172 3.45 7.26 31.11
N GLY A 173 3.25 6.00 30.73
CA GLY A 173 3.71 4.81 31.46
C GLY A 173 5.09 4.30 31.04
N ALA A 174 5.80 5.05 30.20
CA ALA A 174 7.16 4.78 29.75
C ALA A 174 8.13 5.92 30.14
N ARG A 175 7.82 6.64 31.18
CA ARG A 175 8.58 7.83 31.57
C ARG A 175 10.03 7.52 31.90
N ASP A 176 10.27 6.52 32.74
CA ASP A 176 11.61 6.14 33.18
C ASP A 176 12.41 5.59 32.01
N LEU A 177 11.78 4.83 31.13
CA LEU A 177 12.37 4.37 29.87
C LEU A 177 12.80 5.55 28.99
N LEU A 178 11.93 6.55 28.77
CA LEU A 178 12.25 7.73 27.94
C LEU A 178 13.34 8.62 28.55
N GLU A 179 13.45 8.66 29.89
CA GLU A 179 14.45 9.42 30.62
C GLU A 179 15.77 8.67 30.79
N SER A 180 15.80 7.37 30.50
CA SER A 180 16.98 6.50 30.68
C SER A 180 18.16 6.77 29.73
N GLY A 181 17.93 7.53 28.65
CA GLY A 181 18.91 7.74 27.58
C GLY A 181 19.13 6.54 26.67
N ARG A 182 18.43 5.41 26.88
CA ARG A 182 18.57 4.18 26.09
C ARG A 182 17.67 4.12 24.87
N VAL A 183 16.62 4.96 24.82
CA VAL A 183 15.68 4.98 23.70
C VAL A 183 16.31 5.66 22.51
N ALA A 184 16.57 4.89 21.45
CA ALA A 184 17.11 5.39 20.20
C ALA A 184 16.04 6.07 19.33
N ALA A 185 14.85 5.45 19.28
CA ALA A 185 13.73 6.00 18.53
C ALA A 185 12.39 5.55 19.10
N VAL A 186 11.40 6.41 19.01
CA VAL A 186 9.99 6.09 19.25
C VAL A 186 9.19 6.39 17.99
N VAL A 187 8.37 5.45 17.55
CA VAL A 187 7.47 5.63 16.40
C VAL A 187 6.04 5.42 16.85
N TRP A 188 5.16 6.37 16.54
CA TRP A 188 3.73 6.25 16.87
C TRP A 188 2.84 6.81 15.78
N GLU A 189 1.56 6.36 15.73
CA GLU A 189 0.56 6.92 14.85
C GLU A 189 0.05 8.27 15.37
N TYR A 190 0.13 9.30 14.52
CA TYR A 190 -0.42 10.62 14.77
C TYR A 190 -1.58 10.86 13.82
N GLY A 191 -2.75 11.16 14.35
CA GLY A 191 -3.89 11.49 13.48
C GLY A 191 -5.24 11.18 14.09
N ARG A 192 -5.53 9.94 14.45
CA ARG A 192 -6.84 9.57 15.02
C ARG A 192 -7.14 10.27 16.34
N ALA A 193 -6.14 10.47 17.19
CA ALA A 193 -6.27 11.23 18.44
C ALA A 193 -6.53 12.73 18.22
N MET A 194 -6.30 13.23 17.00
CA MET A 194 -6.45 14.67 16.70
C MET A 194 -7.88 15.10 16.37
N LEU A 195 -8.84 14.18 16.38
CA LEU A 195 -10.24 14.44 16.01
C LEU A 195 -11.03 15.29 17.03
N GLY A 196 -10.40 15.83 18.06
CA GLY A 196 -10.99 16.87 18.91
C GLY A 196 -10.75 16.78 20.43
N GLY A 197 -10.96 17.89 21.12
CA GLY A 197 -11.02 18.04 22.55
C GLY A 197 -9.76 17.62 23.30
N LYS A 198 -9.95 17.04 24.47
CA LYS A 198 -8.89 16.63 25.41
C LYS A 198 -7.83 15.67 24.85
N ARG A 199 -8.15 14.88 23.80
CA ARG A 199 -7.19 13.99 23.16
C ARG A 199 -6.12 14.78 22.40
N ARG A 200 -6.57 15.77 21.64
CA ARG A 200 -5.65 16.65 20.92
C ARG A 200 -4.69 17.34 21.89
N GLU A 201 -5.20 17.83 23.01
CA GLU A 201 -4.37 18.47 24.04
C GLU A 201 -3.31 17.50 24.59
N LYS A 202 -3.70 16.25 24.91
CA LYS A 202 -2.77 15.23 25.38
C LYS A 202 -1.71 14.86 24.32
N MET A 203 -2.11 14.71 23.05
CA MET A 203 -1.18 14.42 21.96
C MET A 203 -0.20 15.56 21.75
N LEU A 204 -0.64 16.82 21.78
CA LEU A 204 0.24 17.99 21.69
C LEU A 204 1.17 18.09 22.89
N ALA A 205 0.68 17.85 24.10
CA ALA A 205 1.51 17.80 25.30
C ALA A 205 2.57 16.70 25.23
N MET A 206 2.23 15.54 24.65
CA MET A 206 3.18 14.46 24.40
C MET A 206 4.27 14.87 23.40
N VAL A 207 3.91 15.55 22.31
CA VAL A 207 4.88 16.11 21.35
C VAL A 207 5.87 17.05 22.05
N GLU A 208 5.38 17.97 22.88
CA GLU A 208 6.23 18.88 23.67
C GLU A 208 7.15 18.14 24.66
N GLN A 209 6.67 17.05 25.24
CA GLN A 209 7.50 16.21 26.11
C GLN A 209 8.67 15.54 25.39
N PHE A 210 8.50 15.16 24.12
CA PHE A 210 9.61 14.64 23.33
C PHE A 210 10.63 15.75 23.03
N HIS A 211 10.18 16.94 22.66
CA HIS A 211 11.08 18.08 22.42
C HIS A 211 11.85 18.45 23.69
N SER A 212 11.18 18.49 24.86
CA SER A 212 11.83 18.82 26.14
C SER A 212 12.89 17.80 26.57
N ARG A 213 12.80 16.55 26.10
CA ARG A 213 13.79 15.51 26.29
C ARG A 213 14.88 15.47 25.21
N GLY A 214 14.89 16.45 24.29
CA GLY A 214 15.89 16.56 23.23
C GLY A 214 15.64 15.67 22.01
N PHE A 215 14.51 14.99 21.92
CA PHE A 215 14.17 14.25 20.71
C PHE A 215 13.82 15.20 19.56
N THR A 216 14.26 14.85 18.36
CA THR A 216 13.82 15.53 17.15
C THR A 216 12.76 14.68 16.45
N LEU A 217 11.66 15.35 16.05
CA LEU A 217 10.52 14.66 15.48
C LEU A 217 10.49 14.79 13.96
N PHE A 218 10.24 13.65 13.32
CA PHE A 218 10.18 13.52 11.87
C PHE A 218 8.94 12.76 11.43
N ARG A 219 8.63 12.82 10.14
CA ARG A 219 7.65 11.98 9.48
C ARG A 219 8.08 11.69 8.05
N PHE A 220 7.50 10.68 7.41
CA PHE A 220 7.58 10.59 5.95
C PHE A 220 6.70 11.66 5.29
N PRO A 221 7.12 12.24 4.17
CA PRO A 221 6.33 13.24 3.42
C PRO A 221 4.94 12.73 3.08
N HIS A 222 4.84 11.47 2.71
CA HIS A 222 3.60 10.81 2.31
C HIS A 222 3.41 9.50 3.09
N PRO A 223 2.20 9.26 3.67
CA PRO A 223 1.88 7.99 4.30
C PRO A 223 2.04 6.81 3.32
N GLY A 224 2.72 5.76 3.74
CA GLY A 224 2.90 4.54 2.93
C GLY A 224 3.95 4.62 1.81
N MET A 225 4.52 5.79 1.54
CA MET A 225 5.63 5.98 0.61
C MET A 225 6.92 6.20 1.39
N GLY A 226 8.00 5.52 0.97
CA GLY A 226 9.34 5.79 1.48
C GLY A 226 9.81 7.20 1.13
N GLY A 227 11.00 7.55 1.56
CA GLY A 227 11.59 8.84 1.28
C GLY A 227 12.49 9.32 2.41
N PRO A 228 12.96 10.58 2.34
CA PRO A 228 13.65 11.19 3.45
C PRO A 228 12.67 11.42 4.61
N LEU A 229 13.16 11.30 5.83
CA LEU A 229 12.44 11.79 6.99
C LEU A 229 12.51 13.32 7.01
N VAL A 230 11.35 13.96 6.91
CA VAL A 230 11.21 15.43 7.00
C VAL A 230 10.77 15.85 8.41
N PRO A 231 11.11 17.05 8.88
CA PRO A 231 10.66 17.54 10.18
C PRO A 231 9.15 17.42 10.35
N PHE A 232 8.73 16.95 11.51
CA PHE A 232 7.32 16.86 11.85
C PHE A 232 6.83 18.18 12.43
N ALA A 233 5.67 18.63 11.96
CA ALA A 233 4.88 19.67 12.59
C ALA A 233 3.45 19.14 12.80
N PRO A 234 2.82 19.41 13.97
CA PRO A 234 1.44 18.99 14.26
C PRO A 234 0.45 19.65 13.29
N THR A 235 0.02 18.91 12.28
CA THR A 235 -0.97 19.33 11.27
C THR A 235 -2.11 18.32 11.20
N PRO A 236 -3.31 18.70 10.75
CA PRO A 236 -4.37 17.74 10.48
C PRO A 236 -3.90 16.69 9.46
N GLY A 237 -4.10 15.43 9.77
CA GLY A 237 -3.73 14.31 8.92
C GLY A 237 -3.22 13.12 9.74
N CYS A 238 -3.17 11.95 9.12
CA CYS A 238 -2.66 10.73 9.74
C CYS A 238 -1.27 10.43 9.21
N CYS A 239 -0.29 10.23 10.11
CA CYS A 239 1.06 9.81 9.75
C CYS A 239 1.75 9.12 10.92
N ASN A 240 2.78 8.32 10.64
CA ASN A 240 3.70 7.87 11.66
C ASN A 240 4.70 9.00 11.98
N VAL A 241 4.84 9.31 13.27
CA VAL A 241 5.85 10.24 13.79
C VAL A 241 7.01 9.45 14.33
N PHE A 242 8.21 9.89 13.99
CA PHE A 242 9.49 9.32 14.40
C PHE A 242 10.18 10.30 15.35
N ALA A 243 10.15 10.03 16.67
CA ALA A 243 10.95 10.74 17.62
C ALA A 243 12.33 10.08 17.72
N LEU A 244 13.35 10.78 17.30
CA LEU A 244 14.74 10.30 17.24
C LEU A 244 15.55 10.95 18.36
N ALA A 245 16.29 10.13 19.11
CA ALA A 245 17.14 10.59 20.18
C ALA A 245 18.27 11.53 19.69
N PRO A 246 18.85 12.37 20.56
CA PRO A 246 19.99 13.19 20.19
C PRO A 246 21.13 12.35 19.60
N GLY A 247 21.68 12.80 18.47
CA GLY A 247 22.77 12.09 17.78
C GLY A 247 22.34 10.84 17.01
N PHE A 248 21.05 10.58 16.86
CA PHE A 248 20.59 9.45 16.05
C PHE A 248 21.01 9.61 14.59
N ASP A 249 21.78 8.62 14.11
CA ASP A 249 22.23 8.58 12.71
C ASP A 249 21.09 8.03 11.83
N ARG A 250 20.47 8.92 11.06
CA ARG A 250 19.37 8.57 10.14
C ARG A 250 19.88 8.46 8.72
N LEU A 251 19.28 7.51 7.99
CA LEU A 251 19.54 7.42 6.57
C LEU A 251 18.98 8.64 5.83
N PRO A 252 19.65 9.09 4.76
CA PRO A 252 19.11 10.16 3.92
C PRO A 252 17.80 9.76 3.26
N TYR A 253 17.54 8.46 3.12
CA TYR A 253 16.38 7.93 2.42
C TYR A 253 15.97 6.53 2.88
N TYR A 254 14.67 6.28 3.07
CA TYR A 254 14.11 4.99 3.47
C TYR A 254 13.22 4.45 2.34
N ASP A 255 13.81 3.71 1.41
CA ASP A 255 13.08 3.07 0.32
C ASP A 255 13.55 1.63 0.10
N LYS A 256 12.88 0.93 -0.79
CA LYS A 256 13.28 -0.41 -1.22
C LYS A 256 14.68 -0.36 -1.85
N PRO A 257 15.52 -1.39 -1.64
CA PRO A 257 16.94 -1.40 -2.06
C PRO A 257 17.21 -1.18 -3.55
N ASN A 258 16.20 -1.13 -4.42
CA ASN A 258 16.34 -1.08 -5.88
C ASN A 258 15.68 0.12 -6.55
N ARG A 259 15.39 1.20 -5.83
CA ARG A 259 14.95 2.44 -6.49
C ARG A 259 16.10 3.45 -6.56
N GLY A 260 16.44 3.89 -7.77
CA GLY A 260 17.39 4.97 -8.04
C GLY A 260 16.97 6.33 -7.41
N PRO A 261 17.68 7.44 -7.71
CA PRO A 261 17.57 8.70 -6.97
C PRO A 261 16.16 9.24 -6.90
N GLU A 262 15.93 9.91 -5.80
CA GLU A 262 14.73 10.54 -5.23
C GLU A 262 13.51 10.71 -6.15
N PRO A 263 12.36 10.07 -5.85
CA PRO A 263 11.11 10.40 -6.52
C PRO A 263 10.53 11.72 -5.98
N LEU A 264 10.27 12.68 -6.86
CA LEU A 264 9.36 13.76 -6.58
C LEU A 264 8.00 13.16 -6.17
N PRO A 265 7.25 13.77 -5.24
CA PRO A 265 6.00 13.20 -4.77
C PRO A 265 5.01 13.01 -5.92
N ILE A 266 4.65 11.75 -6.19
CA ILE A 266 3.52 11.45 -7.07
C ILE A 266 2.26 11.71 -6.25
N PRO A 267 1.35 12.55 -6.71
CA PRO A 267 0.10 12.82 -5.99
C PRO A 267 -0.68 11.52 -5.73
N ASN A 268 -1.21 11.37 -4.53
CA ASN A 268 -2.06 10.22 -4.17
C ASN A 268 -3.42 10.22 -4.89
N LYS A 269 -3.72 11.29 -5.61
CA LYS A 269 -4.89 11.46 -6.46
C LYS A 269 -4.44 12.13 -7.75
N ALA A 270 -5.01 11.71 -8.88
CA ALA A 270 -4.71 12.36 -10.15
C ALA A 270 -4.94 13.87 -10.04
N PRO A 271 -3.97 14.72 -10.44
CA PRO A 271 -4.13 16.17 -10.36
C PRO A 271 -5.36 16.63 -11.12
N ALA A 272 -6.12 17.55 -10.54
CA ALA A 272 -7.34 18.06 -11.17
C ALA A 272 -7.03 19.02 -12.33
N ASP A 273 -5.95 19.81 -12.21
CA ASP A 273 -5.56 20.77 -13.24
C ASP A 273 -4.66 20.15 -14.31
N PRO A 274 -4.82 20.57 -15.58
CA PRO A 274 -4.09 19.97 -16.71
C PRO A 274 -2.57 20.13 -16.63
N GLU A 275 -2.06 21.26 -16.18
CA GLU A 275 -0.63 21.56 -16.14
C GLU A 275 0.09 20.66 -15.12
N THR A 276 -0.42 20.56 -13.90
CA THR A 276 0.11 19.63 -12.87
C THR A 276 0.02 18.19 -13.34
N ARG A 277 -1.03 17.84 -14.10
CA ARG A 277 -1.19 16.49 -14.66
C ARG A 277 -0.14 16.20 -15.73
N ALA A 278 0.14 17.15 -16.60
CA ALA A 278 1.20 17.02 -17.60
C ALA A 278 2.57 16.83 -16.94
N ALA A 279 2.90 17.65 -15.94
CA ALA A 279 4.15 17.54 -15.19
C ALA A 279 4.25 16.18 -14.47
N THR A 280 3.16 15.69 -13.88
CA THR A 280 3.10 14.36 -13.26
C THR A 280 3.33 13.26 -14.30
N THR A 281 2.73 13.38 -15.49
CA THR A 281 2.89 12.40 -16.58
C THR A 281 4.33 12.32 -17.06
N GLU A 282 5.00 13.45 -17.25
CA GLU A 282 6.42 13.49 -17.61
C GLU A 282 7.31 12.85 -16.54
N LEU A 283 6.98 13.07 -15.26
CA LEU A 283 7.68 12.45 -14.16
C LEU A 283 7.53 10.92 -14.17
N LEU A 284 6.30 10.41 -14.38
CA LEU A 284 6.01 8.99 -14.48
C LEU A 284 6.75 8.34 -15.66
N LEU A 285 6.79 9.04 -16.80
CA LEU A 285 7.54 8.63 -17.99
C LEU A 285 9.05 8.51 -17.70
N ALA A 286 9.64 9.57 -17.14
CA ALA A 286 11.07 9.60 -16.86
C ALA A 286 11.50 8.48 -15.90
N ARG A 287 10.58 8.02 -15.05
CA ARG A 287 10.85 6.99 -14.02
C ARG A 287 10.31 5.61 -14.34
N LYS A 288 9.62 5.45 -15.45
CA LYS A 288 8.93 4.22 -15.84
C LYS A 288 8.00 3.70 -14.74
N LEU A 289 7.22 4.60 -14.14
CA LEU A 289 6.28 4.28 -13.08
C LEU A 289 4.84 4.20 -13.61
N THR A 290 4.04 3.31 -13.04
CA THR A 290 2.61 3.20 -13.34
C THR A 290 1.81 4.28 -12.62
N ASP A 291 0.87 4.93 -13.29
CA ASP A 291 -0.04 5.92 -12.70
C ASP A 291 -1.18 5.22 -11.93
N ALA A 292 -0.84 4.59 -10.81
CA ALA A 292 -1.84 3.88 -10.00
C ALA A 292 -2.89 4.80 -9.35
N ALA A 293 -2.51 6.06 -9.07
CA ALA A 293 -3.42 7.04 -8.45
C ALA A 293 -4.59 7.42 -9.35
N ARG A 294 -4.36 7.44 -10.68
CA ARG A 294 -5.39 7.71 -11.68
C ARG A 294 -6.52 6.68 -11.66
N TRP A 295 -6.15 5.41 -11.51
CA TRP A 295 -7.08 4.29 -11.62
C TRP A 295 -7.81 3.97 -10.30
N ALA A 296 -7.46 4.66 -9.22
CA ALA A 296 -8.21 4.58 -7.96
C ALA A 296 -9.57 5.30 -8.00
N ASP A 297 -9.80 6.16 -8.99
CA ASP A 297 -11.08 6.85 -9.20
C ASP A 297 -11.96 6.06 -10.16
N PHE A 298 -12.84 5.23 -9.60
CA PHE A 298 -13.71 4.34 -10.38
C PHE A 298 -14.71 5.10 -11.27
N GLU A 299 -15.17 6.29 -10.88
CA GLU A 299 -16.08 7.09 -11.69
C GLU A 299 -15.44 7.58 -13.00
N ALA A 300 -14.14 7.83 -12.98
CA ALA A 300 -13.41 8.26 -14.17
C ALA A 300 -13.29 7.14 -15.23
N LEU A 301 -13.41 5.86 -14.84
CA LEU A 301 -13.30 4.70 -15.73
C LEU A 301 -14.52 4.53 -16.64
N HIS A 302 -15.70 4.94 -16.20
CA HIS A 302 -16.95 4.74 -16.95
C HIS A 302 -17.03 5.56 -18.24
N LYS A 303 -16.30 6.66 -18.32
CA LYS A 303 -16.44 7.59 -19.45
C LYS A 303 -16.01 6.96 -20.79
N GLY A 304 -17.01 6.63 -21.62
CA GLY A 304 -16.81 6.06 -22.96
C GLY A 304 -16.44 4.56 -22.98
N ALA A 305 -16.54 3.85 -21.84
CA ALA A 305 -16.25 2.42 -21.78
C ALA A 305 -17.23 1.61 -22.64
N ASP A 306 -18.54 1.87 -22.51
CA ASP A 306 -19.59 1.17 -23.25
C ASP A 306 -19.46 1.35 -24.77
N GLU A 307 -19.12 2.57 -25.21
CA GLU A 307 -18.93 2.88 -26.62
C GLU A 307 -17.75 2.10 -27.22
N ARG A 308 -16.61 2.04 -26.51
CA ARG A 308 -15.44 1.26 -26.92
C ARG A 308 -15.72 -0.23 -26.94
N ALA A 309 -16.40 -0.72 -25.93
CA ALA A 309 -16.84 -2.11 -25.83
C ALA A 309 -17.76 -2.51 -27.00
N GLY A 310 -18.75 -1.67 -27.32
CA GLY A 310 -19.65 -1.88 -28.44
C GLY A 310 -18.95 -1.94 -29.80
N LEU A 311 -17.87 -1.15 -29.99
CA LEU A 311 -17.06 -1.20 -31.20
C LEU A 311 -16.15 -2.43 -31.26
N ALA A 312 -15.62 -2.88 -30.13
CA ALA A 312 -14.65 -3.99 -30.06
C ALA A 312 -15.36 -5.37 -30.09
N ALA A 313 -16.54 -5.50 -29.50
CA ALA A 313 -17.26 -6.76 -29.38
C ALA A 313 -17.46 -7.50 -30.71
N PRO A 314 -17.84 -6.87 -31.84
CA PRO A 314 -17.97 -7.55 -33.13
C PRO A 314 -16.67 -8.18 -33.66
N LEU A 315 -15.51 -7.76 -33.15
CA LEU A 315 -14.21 -8.28 -33.55
C LEU A 315 -13.78 -9.50 -32.69
N VAL A 316 -14.53 -9.85 -31.68
CA VAL A 316 -14.34 -11.04 -30.84
C VAL A 316 -15.24 -12.15 -31.34
N ALA A 317 -14.65 -13.28 -31.76
CA ALA A 317 -15.45 -14.38 -32.29
C ALA A 317 -16.29 -15.06 -31.18
N PRO A 318 -17.56 -15.39 -31.43
CA PRO A 318 -18.37 -16.16 -30.49
C PRO A 318 -17.69 -17.47 -30.09
N GLY A 319 -17.82 -17.87 -28.84
CA GLY A 319 -17.21 -19.10 -28.29
C GLY A 319 -15.73 -19.00 -27.93
N SER A 320 -15.09 -17.87 -28.21
CA SER A 320 -13.65 -17.70 -27.92
C SER A 320 -13.35 -17.45 -26.45
N SER A 321 -12.11 -17.72 -26.06
CA SER A 321 -11.53 -17.26 -24.81
C SER A 321 -10.89 -15.87 -25.00
N LEU A 322 -11.32 -14.90 -24.19
CA LEU A 322 -10.88 -13.52 -24.26
C LEU A 322 -10.18 -13.10 -22.97
N LEU A 323 -8.94 -12.65 -23.09
CA LEU A 323 -8.24 -11.91 -22.05
C LEU A 323 -8.42 -10.41 -22.29
N ASP A 324 -8.99 -9.69 -21.33
CA ASP A 324 -9.20 -8.23 -21.43
C ASP A 324 -8.20 -7.52 -20.52
N LEU A 325 -7.18 -6.88 -21.12
CA LEU A 325 -6.12 -6.15 -20.43
C LEU A 325 -6.55 -4.69 -20.21
N GLY A 326 -6.49 -4.23 -18.97
CA GLY A 326 -7.02 -2.93 -18.59
C GLY A 326 -8.55 -2.93 -18.62
N ALA A 327 -9.18 -3.99 -18.14
CA ALA A 327 -10.61 -4.27 -18.26
C ALA A 327 -11.51 -3.20 -17.58
N GLY A 328 -10.96 -2.46 -16.59
CA GLY A 328 -11.69 -1.37 -15.92
C GLY A 328 -13.05 -1.81 -15.39
N THR A 329 -14.11 -1.23 -15.95
CA THR A 329 -15.50 -1.54 -15.60
C THR A 329 -16.01 -2.86 -16.19
N MET A 330 -15.19 -3.56 -16.98
CA MET A 330 -15.53 -4.82 -17.70
C MET A 330 -16.66 -4.66 -18.72
N ALA A 331 -16.87 -3.46 -19.26
CA ALA A 331 -17.92 -3.16 -20.23
C ALA A 331 -17.85 -4.09 -21.46
N LEU A 332 -16.64 -4.51 -21.91
CA LEU A 332 -16.50 -5.47 -23.01
C LEU A 332 -17.09 -6.84 -22.61
N GLY A 333 -16.85 -7.31 -21.40
CA GLY A 333 -17.42 -8.57 -20.88
C GLY A 333 -18.95 -8.55 -20.85
N GLU A 334 -19.53 -7.42 -20.47
CA GLU A 334 -21.00 -7.25 -20.46
C GLU A 334 -21.60 -7.30 -21.88
N VAL A 335 -20.94 -6.66 -22.87
CA VAL A 335 -21.43 -6.62 -24.27
C VAL A 335 -21.31 -7.97 -24.95
N ILE A 336 -20.19 -8.72 -24.76
CA ILE A 336 -20.01 -10.04 -25.36
C ILE A 336 -20.81 -11.15 -24.66
N GLY A 337 -21.28 -10.89 -23.43
CA GLY A 337 -22.15 -11.81 -22.67
C GLY A 337 -21.49 -13.15 -22.34
N THR A 338 -22.30 -14.20 -22.20
CA THR A 338 -21.88 -15.55 -21.80
C THR A 338 -21.32 -16.40 -22.96
N ASP A 339 -21.35 -15.88 -24.19
CA ASP A 339 -20.93 -16.63 -25.38
C ASP A 339 -19.40 -16.78 -25.47
N CYS A 340 -18.64 -16.04 -24.65
CA CYS A 340 -17.18 -16.10 -24.59
C CYS A 340 -16.70 -16.40 -23.15
N ARG A 341 -15.58 -17.10 -23.04
CA ARG A 341 -14.84 -17.18 -21.77
C ARG A 341 -14.09 -15.89 -21.51
N TYR A 342 -14.68 -14.99 -20.76
CA TYR A 342 -14.12 -13.69 -20.47
C TYR A 342 -13.25 -13.70 -19.20
N GLN A 343 -12.02 -13.20 -19.32
CA GLN A 343 -11.09 -13.04 -18.22
C GLN A 343 -10.59 -11.59 -18.14
N PRO A 344 -11.05 -10.82 -17.16
CA PRO A 344 -10.52 -9.47 -16.94
C PRO A 344 -9.14 -9.52 -16.28
N ALA A 345 -8.26 -8.61 -16.69
CA ALA A 345 -6.98 -8.36 -16.05
C ALA A 345 -6.74 -6.85 -15.97
N ASP A 346 -6.36 -6.35 -14.81
CA ASP A 346 -6.17 -4.92 -14.59
C ASP A 346 -5.13 -4.65 -13.50
N LEU A 347 -4.74 -3.40 -13.33
CA LEU A 347 -3.88 -2.93 -12.23
C LEU A 347 -4.56 -3.04 -10.87
N LEU A 348 -5.89 -2.90 -10.83
CA LEU A 348 -6.71 -2.96 -9.62
C LEU A 348 -7.78 -4.05 -9.72
N PRO A 349 -8.21 -4.65 -8.59
CA PRO A 349 -9.21 -5.71 -8.58
C PRO A 349 -10.62 -5.11 -8.62
N TYR A 350 -11.10 -4.76 -9.79
CA TYR A 350 -12.44 -4.21 -9.95
C TYR A 350 -13.56 -5.27 -9.83
N ALA A 351 -13.22 -6.55 -9.95
CA ALA A 351 -14.10 -7.70 -9.70
C ALA A 351 -13.34 -8.87 -9.08
N ASP A 352 -14.07 -9.81 -8.47
CA ASP A 352 -13.50 -10.97 -7.78
C ASP A 352 -12.65 -11.86 -8.69
N ASN A 353 -12.96 -11.92 -9.97
CA ASN A 353 -12.24 -12.70 -10.98
C ASN A 353 -11.18 -11.89 -11.74
N THR A 354 -10.90 -10.64 -11.38
CA THR A 354 -9.87 -9.84 -12.04
C THR A 354 -8.48 -10.38 -11.74
N ILE A 355 -7.71 -10.74 -12.75
CA ILE A 355 -6.28 -11.02 -12.59
C ILE A 355 -5.56 -9.68 -12.42
N VAL A 356 -4.96 -9.47 -11.25
CA VAL A 356 -4.28 -8.21 -10.97
C VAL A 356 -2.85 -8.26 -11.44
N VAL A 357 -2.50 -7.37 -12.36
CA VAL A 357 -1.17 -7.27 -12.97
C VAL A 357 -0.77 -5.82 -13.21
N ASP A 358 0.49 -5.49 -12.96
CA ASP A 358 1.11 -4.25 -13.43
C ASP A 358 1.91 -4.54 -14.71
N LEU A 359 1.32 -4.23 -15.85
CA LEU A 359 1.93 -4.45 -17.17
C LEU A 359 3.22 -3.63 -17.36
N ASN A 360 3.34 -2.49 -16.70
CA ASN A 360 4.55 -1.65 -16.74
C ASN A 360 5.70 -2.22 -15.92
N GLN A 361 5.42 -3.13 -14.97
CA GLN A 361 6.42 -3.91 -14.25
C GLN A 361 6.72 -5.25 -14.91
N GLY A 362 6.25 -5.45 -16.13
CA GLY A 362 6.47 -6.67 -16.90
C GLY A 362 5.67 -7.88 -16.41
N GLN A 363 4.65 -7.69 -15.58
CA GLN A 363 3.69 -8.75 -15.24
C GLN A 363 2.75 -8.96 -16.42
N PHE A 364 2.26 -10.19 -16.59
CA PHE A 364 1.30 -10.55 -17.64
C PHE A 364 0.54 -11.81 -17.22
N PRO A 365 -0.78 -11.92 -17.47
CA PRO A 365 -1.56 -13.10 -17.12
C PRO A 365 -1.03 -14.35 -17.83
N GLU A 366 -0.89 -15.43 -17.08
CA GLU A 366 -0.52 -16.74 -17.66
C GLU A 366 -1.72 -17.36 -18.38
N GLY A 367 -1.46 -18.06 -19.48
CA GLY A 367 -2.48 -18.77 -20.25
C GLY A 367 -2.36 -18.59 -21.75
N ALA A 368 -3.17 -19.34 -22.48
CA ALA A 368 -3.37 -19.22 -23.92
C ALA A 368 -4.83 -18.83 -24.21
N TRP A 369 -5.01 -17.84 -25.08
CA TRP A 369 -6.29 -17.23 -25.37
C TRP A 369 -6.55 -17.23 -26.87
N ASP A 370 -7.81 -17.23 -27.27
CA ASP A 370 -8.15 -17.03 -28.66
C ASP A 370 -7.97 -15.57 -29.07
N ALA A 371 -8.30 -14.66 -28.14
CA ALA A 371 -8.12 -13.22 -28.35
C ALA A 371 -7.62 -12.51 -27.07
N VAL A 372 -6.93 -11.37 -27.25
CA VAL A 372 -6.62 -10.38 -26.23
C VAL A 372 -7.27 -9.07 -26.63
N ALA A 373 -7.96 -8.42 -25.68
CA ALA A 373 -8.43 -7.04 -25.81
C ALA A 373 -7.53 -6.07 -25.03
N ALA A 374 -7.38 -4.85 -25.53
CA ALA A 374 -6.64 -3.76 -24.91
C ALA A 374 -7.26 -2.40 -25.32
N LEU A 375 -8.34 -2.01 -24.64
CA LEU A 375 -9.14 -0.84 -25.03
C LEU A 375 -8.66 0.43 -24.31
N GLU A 376 -8.06 1.38 -25.04
CA GLU A 376 -7.39 2.58 -24.49
C GLU A 376 -6.37 2.25 -23.39
N LEU A 377 -5.61 1.18 -23.55
CA LEU A 377 -4.59 0.73 -22.61
C LEU A 377 -3.18 1.20 -23.02
N PHE A 378 -2.85 1.15 -24.32
CA PHE A 378 -1.49 1.40 -24.78
C PHE A 378 -1.02 2.83 -24.51
N GLU A 379 -1.92 3.77 -24.32
CA GLU A 379 -1.63 5.14 -23.90
C GLU A 379 -0.82 5.20 -22.58
N TYR A 380 -0.96 4.19 -21.72
CA TYR A 380 -0.41 4.14 -20.36
C TYR A 380 0.71 3.11 -20.17
N ILE A 381 1.18 2.52 -21.25
CA ILE A 381 2.21 1.47 -21.24
C ILE A 381 3.56 2.03 -21.68
N HIS A 382 4.61 1.84 -20.88
CA HIS A 382 5.96 2.32 -21.20
C HIS A 382 6.62 1.58 -22.36
N ASP A 383 6.46 0.26 -22.42
CA ASP A 383 7.04 -0.59 -23.49
C ASP A 383 5.93 -1.34 -24.23
N VAL A 384 5.22 -0.61 -25.09
CA VAL A 384 4.16 -1.19 -25.95
C VAL A 384 4.68 -2.32 -26.83
N PRO A 385 5.88 -2.22 -27.46
CA PRO A 385 6.42 -3.35 -28.22
C PRO A 385 6.61 -4.64 -27.39
N ALA A 386 7.06 -4.54 -26.14
CA ALA A 386 7.18 -5.72 -25.28
C ALA A 386 5.82 -6.31 -24.93
N LEU A 387 4.82 -5.47 -24.63
CA LEU A 387 3.45 -5.92 -24.39
C LEU A 387 2.85 -6.60 -25.62
N LEU A 388 3.01 -6.02 -26.81
CA LEU A 388 2.51 -6.61 -28.07
C LEU A 388 3.12 -7.98 -28.36
N ARG A 389 4.43 -8.18 -28.08
CA ARG A 389 5.06 -9.53 -28.19
C ARG A 389 4.45 -10.53 -27.22
N ARG A 390 4.13 -10.12 -25.99
CA ARG A 390 3.47 -10.98 -25.00
C ARG A 390 2.05 -11.34 -25.43
N CYS A 391 1.28 -10.37 -25.90
CA CYS A 391 -0.04 -10.62 -26.48
C CYS A 391 0.05 -11.63 -27.63
N ARG A 392 1.03 -11.47 -28.54
CA ARG A 392 1.22 -12.38 -29.67
C ARG A 392 1.60 -13.81 -29.25
N ALA A 393 2.41 -13.94 -28.19
CA ALA A 393 2.78 -15.23 -27.63
C ALA A 393 1.61 -15.95 -26.95
N SER A 394 0.62 -15.22 -26.43
CA SER A 394 -0.51 -15.74 -25.66
C SER A 394 -1.82 -15.86 -26.44
N ALA A 395 -1.95 -15.18 -27.60
CA ALA A 395 -3.20 -15.16 -28.37
C ALA A 395 -2.98 -15.10 -29.89
N ARG A 396 -4.01 -15.56 -30.60
CA ARG A 396 -4.02 -15.49 -32.07
C ARG A 396 -4.53 -14.15 -32.59
N ARG A 397 -5.40 -13.50 -31.84
CA ARG A 397 -6.03 -12.22 -32.21
C ARG A 397 -5.81 -11.18 -31.13
N LEU A 398 -5.55 -9.94 -31.53
CA LEU A 398 -5.49 -8.75 -30.71
C LEU A 398 -6.55 -7.75 -31.17
N VAL A 399 -7.38 -7.27 -30.25
CA VAL A 399 -8.35 -6.21 -30.49
C VAL A 399 -8.01 -5.04 -29.57
N PHE A 400 -7.76 -3.84 -30.12
CA PHE A 400 -7.41 -2.72 -29.28
C PHE A 400 -7.93 -1.39 -29.82
N THR A 401 -8.04 -0.41 -28.94
CA THR A 401 -8.26 0.98 -29.31
C THR A 401 -7.08 1.84 -28.85
N TYR A 402 -6.78 2.89 -29.62
CA TYR A 402 -5.69 3.82 -29.32
C TYR A 402 -5.99 5.23 -29.85
N ARG A 403 -5.60 6.26 -29.09
CA ARG A 403 -5.70 7.67 -29.50
C ARG A 403 -4.46 8.10 -30.28
N LEU A 404 -4.54 8.12 -31.61
CA LEU A 404 -3.42 8.51 -32.49
C LEU A 404 -2.96 9.96 -32.26
N ARG A 405 -1.64 10.19 -32.35
CA ARG A 405 -1.02 11.52 -32.25
C ARG A 405 -1.52 12.50 -33.31
N ASP A 406 -1.85 12.04 -34.50
CA ASP A 406 -2.17 12.86 -35.70
C ASP A 406 -3.29 13.90 -35.48
N ARG A 407 -3.95 13.85 -34.32
CA ARG A 407 -5.06 14.74 -33.96
C ARG A 407 -4.81 15.59 -32.69
N GLN A 408 -3.67 15.45 -32.02
CA GLN A 408 -3.41 16.15 -30.74
C GLN A 408 -1.91 16.38 -30.57
N ASP A 409 -1.55 17.57 -30.05
CA ASP A 409 -0.17 17.83 -29.69
C ASP A 409 0.27 17.02 -28.44
N ILE A 410 1.58 16.96 -28.21
CA ILE A 410 2.18 16.19 -27.11
C ILE A 410 1.73 16.73 -25.75
N THR A 411 1.65 18.05 -25.59
CA THR A 411 1.25 18.69 -24.32
C THR A 411 -0.17 18.27 -23.94
N ALA A 412 -1.13 18.35 -24.87
CA ALA A 412 -2.49 17.92 -24.64
C ALA A 412 -2.61 16.42 -24.30
N ARG A 413 -1.67 15.59 -24.77
CA ARG A 413 -1.61 14.17 -24.41
C ARG A 413 -1.09 13.97 -22.98
N ARG A 414 -0.05 14.71 -22.58
CA ARG A 414 0.48 14.67 -21.19
C ARG A 414 -0.55 15.17 -20.17
N GLU A 415 -1.34 16.19 -20.53
CA GLU A 415 -2.47 16.66 -19.73
C GLU A 415 -3.55 15.60 -19.52
N LYS A 416 -3.66 14.63 -20.43
CA LYS A 416 -4.53 13.46 -20.30
C LYS A 416 -3.88 12.29 -19.58
N GLY A 417 -2.62 12.40 -19.20
CA GLY A 417 -1.86 11.34 -18.54
C GLY A 417 -1.37 10.25 -19.50
N TRP A 418 -1.31 10.52 -20.80
CA TRP A 418 -0.87 9.54 -21.80
C TRP A 418 0.65 9.57 -21.97
N PHE A 419 1.24 8.39 -21.98
CA PHE A 419 2.69 8.18 -22.09
C PHE A 419 3.18 8.19 -23.56
N ASN A 420 2.35 7.73 -24.49
CA ASN A 420 2.74 7.44 -25.86
C ASN A 420 2.15 8.41 -26.86
N ASP A 421 2.90 8.59 -27.96
CA ASP A 421 2.60 9.57 -29.02
C ASP A 421 2.71 8.91 -30.41
N PHE A 422 2.11 7.72 -30.55
CA PHE A 422 2.19 6.98 -31.79
C PHE A 422 1.24 7.54 -32.86
N SER A 423 1.76 7.71 -34.07
CA SER A 423 0.98 7.93 -35.28
C SER A 423 0.37 6.61 -35.77
N HIS A 424 -0.48 6.70 -36.80
CA HIS A 424 -0.99 5.50 -37.47
C HIS A 424 0.14 4.62 -38.05
N ASP A 425 1.14 5.24 -38.68
CA ASP A 425 2.26 4.51 -39.25
C ASP A 425 3.16 3.88 -38.20
N ASP A 426 3.38 4.57 -37.04
CA ASP A 426 4.13 4.03 -35.93
C ASP A 426 3.46 2.76 -35.39
N MET A 427 2.13 2.80 -35.16
CA MET A 427 1.36 1.65 -34.70
C MET A 427 1.40 0.48 -35.65
N ARG A 428 1.21 0.74 -36.94
CA ARG A 428 1.24 -0.29 -37.98
C ARG A 428 2.62 -0.96 -38.06
N ALA A 429 3.68 -0.17 -38.12
CA ALA A 429 5.05 -0.68 -38.13
C ALA A 429 5.40 -1.47 -36.85
N MET A 430 4.89 -1.02 -35.72
CA MET A 430 5.09 -1.71 -34.42
C MET A 430 4.40 -3.08 -34.42
N LEU A 431 3.14 -3.17 -34.83
CA LEU A 431 2.40 -4.42 -34.95
C LEU A 431 3.15 -5.41 -35.85
N GLN A 432 3.58 -4.99 -37.04
CA GLN A 432 4.34 -5.83 -37.96
C GLN A 432 5.64 -6.37 -37.31
N ARG A 433 6.43 -5.50 -36.67
CA ARG A 433 7.68 -5.89 -36.01
C ARG A 433 7.47 -6.82 -34.81
N THR A 434 6.29 -6.84 -34.23
CA THR A 434 5.94 -7.69 -33.08
C THR A 434 5.19 -8.98 -33.50
N GLY A 435 5.09 -9.26 -34.84
CA GLY A 435 4.60 -10.53 -35.36
C GLY A 435 3.11 -10.56 -35.68
N TRP A 436 2.44 -9.40 -35.73
CA TRP A 436 1.06 -9.27 -36.17
C TRP A 436 0.99 -8.99 -37.68
N THR A 437 0.25 -9.78 -38.43
CA THR A 437 0.30 -9.75 -39.90
C THR A 437 -0.98 -9.31 -40.59
N ALA A 438 -2.14 -9.83 -40.16
CA ALA A 438 -3.43 -9.43 -40.73
C ALA A 438 -4.01 -8.26 -39.94
N ILE A 439 -3.70 -7.04 -40.33
CA ILE A 439 -4.09 -5.82 -39.59
C ILE A 439 -5.36 -5.24 -40.26
N ILE A 440 -6.47 -5.32 -39.52
CA ILE A 440 -7.72 -4.64 -39.84
C ILE A 440 -7.76 -3.36 -39.01
N ALA A 441 -7.68 -2.22 -39.63
CA ALA A 441 -7.62 -0.94 -38.95
C ALA A 441 -8.72 -0.03 -39.47
N GLU A 442 -9.61 0.42 -38.58
CA GLU A 442 -10.68 1.34 -38.94
C GLU A 442 -10.53 2.68 -38.20
N LYS A 443 -10.49 3.76 -38.97
CA LYS A 443 -10.77 5.09 -38.49
C LYS A 443 -12.29 5.20 -38.32
N VAL A 444 -12.77 5.43 -37.10
CA VAL A 444 -14.21 5.72 -36.90
C VAL A 444 -14.45 7.19 -37.33
N PRO A 445 -15.04 7.43 -38.50
CA PRO A 445 -15.18 8.79 -39.04
C PRO A 445 -16.21 9.60 -38.21
N GLY A 446 -15.88 10.86 -37.95
CA GLY A 446 -16.84 11.81 -37.37
C GLY A 446 -17.05 11.73 -35.87
N SER A 447 -16.53 10.74 -35.17
CA SER A 447 -16.61 10.57 -33.74
C SER A 447 -15.29 10.99 -33.07
N GLY A 448 -15.34 11.48 -31.84
CA GLY A 448 -14.16 11.66 -30.97
C GLY A 448 -13.53 10.33 -30.55
N LEU A 449 -13.90 9.22 -31.19
CA LEU A 449 -13.54 7.86 -30.83
C LEU A 449 -12.09 7.52 -31.14
N PRO A 450 -11.51 6.59 -30.35
CA PRO A 450 -10.18 6.07 -30.62
C PRO A 450 -10.14 5.27 -31.92
N TYR A 451 -8.92 5.15 -32.47
CA TYR A 451 -8.62 4.24 -33.55
C TYR A 451 -8.83 2.80 -33.10
N LEU A 452 -9.67 2.05 -33.82
CA LEU A 452 -9.93 0.63 -33.58
C LEU A 452 -9.06 -0.21 -34.49
N CYS A 453 -8.45 -1.24 -33.94
CA CYS A 453 -7.62 -2.18 -34.70
C CYS A 453 -7.83 -3.61 -34.23
N ALA A 454 -7.92 -4.53 -35.18
CA ALA A 454 -7.74 -5.95 -34.94
C ALA A 454 -6.55 -6.46 -35.76
N ALA A 455 -5.76 -7.36 -35.15
CA ALA A 455 -4.59 -7.94 -35.80
C ALA A 455 -4.49 -9.45 -35.46
N GLU A 456 -3.99 -10.26 -36.41
CA GLU A 456 -3.81 -11.71 -36.31
C GLU A 456 -2.36 -12.13 -36.54
#